data_f5bcda327f6c7f179f09260544b570d3
#
_entry.id   f5bcda327f6c7f179f09260544b570d3
#
_cell.length_a   1.000
_cell.length_b   1.000
_cell.length_c   1.000
_cell.angle_alpha   90.00
_cell.angle_beta   90.00
_cell.angle_gamma   90.00
#
_symmetry.space_group_name_H-M   'P 1'
#
loop_
_entity.id
_entity.type
_entity.pdbx_description
1 polymer ?
#
loop_
_entity_poly.entity_id
_entity_poly.type
_entity_poly.pdbx_seq_one_letter_code
_entity_poly.pdbx_strand_id
1 'polypeptide(L)'
;MKRFFKPIEKDGSSAPKKPCLSPEDGVEEGKNQKEPTKFVTWNANSFLLRVKNDWSELSKFVSDFDPDVIAIQEVRMPAAGGKGKPKNYGELSDDTKALREEKQILMRALSTPPFGNYRVWWSLAESKYAGTALLVKKCFKPHKVYFNLDKLASKHEPDGRVILAEFETFRLLNTYSPNNGWKEEENAFQRRRKWDKRIVEFLSQTSDKPLIWCGDLNVSHEEIDVSHPDFFATAKLNGYVPPNKEDCGQPGFTPSERARFGTIMKEGRLVDAYRYLHKEPDMESGFSWSGNPIGKYRGKRMRIDYFLVSEQLKDRIVSCKMHGRGIELEGFYGSDHCPVSLELSKPSSYTEENQVSN
;
A
#
# COMPACT_ATOMS: atom_id res chain seq x y z
N MET A 1 34.24 -50.03 37.95
CA MET A 1 33.52 -51.16 37.29
C MET A 1 33.28 -50.74 35.82
N LYS A 2 34.02 -51.36 34.93
CA LYS A 2 33.89 -51.19 33.47
C LYS A 2 32.79 -52.14 32.98
N ARG A 3 31.79 -51.70 32.25
CA ARG A 3 30.90 -52.55 31.47
C ARG A 3 31.06 -52.26 29.99
N PHE A 4 31.45 -53.31 29.28
CA PHE A 4 31.66 -53.39 27.83
C PHE A 4 30.30 -53.45 27.11
N PHE A 5 30.19 -52.73 26.01
CA PHE A 5 29.18 -52.97 24.98
C PHE A 5 29.87 -53.59 23.76
N LYS A 6 29.34 -54.72 23.30
CA LYS A 6 29.76 -55.41 22.08
C LYS A 6 29.06 -54.80 20.87
N PRO A 7 29.68 -54.78 19.68
CA PRO A 7 29.04 -54.31 18.44
C PRO A 7 28.12 -55.41 17.89
N ILE A 8 26.99 -54.99 17.30
CA ILE A 8 26.07 -55.86 16.54
C ILE A 8 26.50 -55.78 15.08
N GLU A 9 26.74 -56.97 14.51
CA GLU A 9 27.07 -57.17 13.09
C GLU A 9 25.87 -56.84 12.20
N LYS A 10 26.12 -56.17 11.07
CA LYS A 10 25.17 -55.92 10.01
C LYS A 10 25.10 -57.14 9.10
N ASP A 11 23.92 -57.72 8.98
CA ASP A 11 23.62 -58.65 7.92
C ASP A 11 22.97 -57.88 6.75
N GLY A 12 23.53 -58.04 5.57
CA GLY A 12 23.12 -57.36 4.38
C GLY A 12 22.11 -58.16 3.57
N SER A 13 21.04 -57.52 3.17
CA SER A 13 20.39 -57.75 1.87
C SER A 13 19.39 -56.62 1.64
N SER A 14 19.76 -55.62 0.87
CA SER A 14 18.85 -54.61 0.39
C SER A 14 18.54 -54.84 -1.08
N ALA A 15 17.32 -55.25 -1.35
CA ALA A 15 16.75 -55.14 -2.70
C ALA A 15 16.56 -53.66 -3.09
N PRO A 16 16.75 -53.29 -4.34
CA PRO A 16 16.63 -51.89 -4.76
C PRO A 16 15.16 -51.44 -4.73
N LYS A 17 14.86 -50.40 -3.95
CA LYS A 17 13.57 -49.72 -3.98
C LYS A 17 13.45 -48.97 -5.32
N LYS A 18 12.45 -49.32 -6.11
CA LYS A 18 12.00 -48.57 -7.27
C LYS A 18 11.66 -47.12 -6.85
N PRO A 19 12.00 -46.10 -7.64
CA PRO A 19 11.51 -44.72 -7.39
C PRO A 19 9.99 -44.72 -7.56
N CYS A 20 9.28 -44.20 -6.58
CA CYS A 20 7.89 -43.78 -6.73
C CYS A 20 7.87 -42.61 -7.72
N LEU A 21 7.37 -42.87 -8.89
CA LEU A 21 6.93 -41.83 -9.82
C LEU A 21 5.72 -41.16 -9.15
N SER A 22 5.88 -39.90 -8.82
CA SER A 22 4.77 -38.98 -8.54
C SER A 22 3.88 -38.91 -9.76
N PRO A 23 2.55 -38.81 -9.61
CA PRO A 23 1.68 -38.54 -10.76
C PRO A 23 2.15 -37.24 -11.41
N GLU A 24 2.37 -37.30 -12.71
CA GLU A 24 2.57 -36.14 -13.56
C GLU A 24 1.40 -35.17 -13.29
N ASP A 25 1.71 -34.00 -12.72
CA ASP A 25 0.78 -32.87 -12.74
C ASP A 25 0.52 -32.54 -14.19
N GLY A 26 -0.62 -32.98 -14.69
CA GLY A 26 -1.10 -32.62 -15.99
C GLY A 26 -1.16 -31.10 -16.08
N VAL A 27 -0.44 -30.56 -17.04
CA VAL A 27 -0.53 -29.15 -17.44
C VAL A 27 -1.98 -28.93 -17.92
N GLU A 28 -2.86 -28.46 -17.03
CA GLU A 28 -4.12 -27.89 -17.43
C GLU A 28 -3.84 -26.49 -18.02
N GLU A 29 -3.55 -26.44 -19.32
CA GLU A 29 -3.63 -25.23 -20.13
C GLU A 29 -5.08 -24.71 -20.06
N GLY A 30 -5.24 -23.45 -19.64
CA GLY A 30 -6.49 -22.72 -19.89
C GLY A 30 -7.43 -22.46 -18.71
N LYS A 31 -6.99 -22.42 -17.45
CA LYS A 31 -7.81 -21.81 -16.38
C LYS A 31 -7.52 -20.30 -16.33
N ASN A 32 -8.52 -19.51 -16.75
CA ASN A 32 -8.60 -18.06 -16.48
C ASN A 32 -8.23 -17.81 -15.01
N GLN A 33 -6.99 -17.40 -14.74
CA GLN A 33 -6.58 -17.05 -13.38
C GLN A 33 -7.44 -15.88 -12.93
N LYS A 34 -8.16 -16.06 -11.83
CA LYS A 34 -8.95 -14.98 -11.22
C LYS A 34 -8.01 -13.85 -10.83
N GLU A 35 -8.32 -12.64 -11.28
CA GLU A 35 -7.60 -11.43 -10.88
C GLU A 35 -8.28 -10.72 -9.73
N PRO A 36 -7.52 -10.01 -8.87
CA PRO A 36 -8.07 -9.05 -7.95
C PRO A 36 -8.85 -7.95 -8.68
N THR A 37 -10.03 -7.61 -8.17
CA THR A 37 -10.87 -6.53 -8.70
C THR A 37 -11.31 -5.54 -7.65
N LYS A 38 -11.18 -5.88 -6.36
CA LYS A 38 -11.53 -5.01 -5.23
C LYS A 38 -10.30 -4.68 -4.41
N PHE A 39 -9.99 -3.41 -4.33
CA PHE A 39 -8.79 -2.90 -3.68
C PHE A 39 -9.16 -1.90 -2.59
N VAL A 40 -8.41 -1.90 -1.50
CA VAL A 40 -8.47 -0.88 -0.45
C VAL A 40 -7.06 -0.36 -0.20
N THR A 41 -6.91 0.96 -0.05
CA THR A 41 -5.71 1.60 0.48
C THR A 41 -6.05 2.38 1.75
N TRP A 42 -5.16 2.35 2.74
CA TRP A 42 -5.39 3.03 4.01
C TRP A 42 -4.09 3.35 4.76
N ASN A 43 -3.90 4.62 5.07
CA ASN A 43 -2.88 5.02 6.03
C ASN A 43 -3.43 4.77 7.46
N ALA A 44 -2.87 3.78 8.14
CA ALA A 44 -3.35 3.33 9.45
C ALA A 44 -2.89 4.22 10.61
N ASN A 45 -1.97 5.15 10.37
CA ASN A 45 -1.35 5.97 11.44
C ASN A 45 -0.99 5.12 12.68
N SER A 46 -0.14 4.10 12.50
CA SER A 46 0.18 2.99 13.40
C SER A 46 -0.82 1.83 13.36
N PHE A 47 -0.53 0.86 12.49
CA PHE A 47 -1.40 -0.32 12.31
C PHE A 47 -1.59 -1.11 13.61
N LEU A 48 -0.54 -1.27 14.42
CA LEU A 48 -0.66 -1.92 15.74
C LEU A 48 -1.64 -1.20 16.66
N LEU A 49 -1.67 0.14 16.61
CA LEU A 49 -2.58 0.93 17.46
C LEU A 49 -4.04 0.69 17.04
N ARG A 50 -4.29 0.58 15.73
CA ARG A 50 -5.62 0.22 15.19
C ARG A 50 -6.04 -1.17 15.60
N VAL A 51 -5.11 -2.13 15.55
CA VAL A 51 -5.38 -3.49 16.03
C VAL A 51 -5.76 -3.52 17.52
N LYS A 52 -5.15 -2.67 18.33
CA LYS A 52 -5.46 -2.62 19.76
C LYS A 52 -6.78 -1.94 20.10
N ASN A 53 -7.17 -0.92 19.33
CA ASN A 53 -8.25 -0.01 19.75
C ASN A 53 -9.49 -0.10 18.84
N ASP A 54 -9.30 -0.38 17.53
CA ASP A 54 -10.35 -0.16 16.54
C ASP A 54 -10.62 -1.42 15.69
N TRP A 55 -10.08 -2.58 16.14
CA TRP A 55 -10.03 -3.81 15.32
C TRP A 55 -11.39 -4.37 14.94
N SER A 56 -12.39 -4.29 15.84
CA SER A 56 -13.72 -4.85 15.58
C SER A 56 -14.42 -4.12 14.42
N GLU A 57 -14.35 -2.80 14.39
CA GLU A 57 -14.96 -1.97 13.35
C GLU A 57 -14.22 -2.12 12.02
N LEU A 58 -12.88 -2.12 12.06
CA LEU A 58 -12.07 -2.37 10.89
C LEU A 58 -12.31 -3.78 10.31
N SER A 59 -12.42 -4.80 11.16
CA SER A 59 -12.71 -6.17 10.73
C SER A 59 -14.09 -6.29 10.11
N LYS A 60 -15.07 -5.57 10.66
CA LYS A 60 -16.41 -5.51 10.09
C LYS A 60 -16.37 -4.86 8.70
N PHE A 61 -15.70 -3.72 8.54
CA PHE A 61 -15.53 -3.06 7.25
C PHE A 61 -14.90 -4.00 6.21
N VAL A 62 -13.82 -4.71 6.58
CA VAL A 62 -13.15 -5.65 5.68
C VAL A 62 -14.04 -6.85 5.35
N SER A 63 -14.85 -7.33 6.30
CA SER A 63 -15.82 -8.40 6.05
C SER A 63 -16.94 -7.96 5.10
N ASP A 64 -17.47 -6.75 5.29
CA ASP A 64 -18.61 -6.23 4.52
C ASP A 64 -18.19 -5.85 3.08
N PHE A 65 -17.04 -5.20 2.92
CA PHE A 65 -16.52 -4.80 1.61
C PHE A 65 -15.87 -5.98 0.87
N ASP A 66 -15.25 -6.91 1.59
CA ASP A 66 -14.54 -8.10 1.10
C ASP A 66 -13.47 -7.78 0.03
N PRO A 67 -12.47 -6.93 0.32
CA PRO A 67 -11.45 -6.53 -0.64
C PRO A 67 -10.53 -7.71 -1.01
N ASP A 68 -10.09 -7.77 -2.26
CA ASP A 68 -9.11 -8.75 -2.73
C ASP A 68 -7.69 -8.38 -2.30
N VAL A 69 -7.43 -7.07 -2.22
CA VAL A 69 -6.14 -6.51 -1.83
C VAL A 69 -6.33 -5.33 -0.88
N ILE A 70 -5.53 -5.29 0.18
CA ILE A 70 -5.47 -4.16 1.12
C ILE A 70 -4.02 -3.65 1.18
N ALA A 71 -3.83 -2.39 0.82
CA ALA A 71 -2.57 -1.67 0.89
C ALA A 71 -2.56 -0.76 2.13
N ILE A 72 -1.60 -0.95 3.02
CA ILE A 72 -1.52 -0.19 4.28
C ILE A 72 -0.27 0.67 4.27
N GLN A 73 -0.39 1.92 4.72
CA GLN A 73 0.71 2.84 4.96
C GLN A 73 0.80 3.13 6.46
N GLU A 74 1.95 3.61 6.88
CA GLU A 74 2.29 3.90 8.28
C GLU A 74 2.03 2.71 9.22
N VAL A 75 2.60 1.57 8.88
CA VAL A 75 2.57 0.38 9.74
C VAL A 75 3.18 0.70 11.12
N ARG A 76 4.22 1.53 11.14
CA ARG A 76 4.95 2.00 12.34
C ARG A 76 5.40 0.87 13.26
N MET A 77 5.83 -0.24 12.67
CA MET A 77 6.50 -1.34 13.34
C MET A 77 7.93 -1.46 12.81
N PRO A 78 8.95 -1.66 13.67
CA PRO A 78 10.33 -1.74 13.22
C PRO A 78 10.65 -3.07 12.53
N ALA A 79 11.60 -3.00 11.60
CA ALA A 79 12.17 -4.15 10.93
C ALA A 79 12.97 -5.05 11.87
N ALA A 80 12.95 -6.36 11.63
CA ALA A 80 13.76 -7.33 12.37
C ALA A 80 15.28 -7.11 12.17
N GLY A 81 16.08 -7.58 13.10
CA GLY A 81 17.55 -7.44 13.08
C GLY A 81 18.04 -6.52 14.18
N GLY A 82 18.36 -7.10 15.33
CA GLY A 82 18.88 -6.41 16.50
C GLY A 82 20.26 -5.80 16.29
N LYS A 83 20.78 -5.18 17.34
CA LYS A 83 22.07 -4.48 17.33
C LYS A 83 23.18 -5.38 16.78
N GLY A 84 23.84 -4.94 15.71
CA GLY A 84 24.95 -5.68 15.08
C GLY A 84 24.53 -6.79 14.09
N LYS A 85 23.24 -6.96 13.79
CA LYS A 85 22.75 -7.87 12.75
C LYS A 85 22.21 -7.11 11.55
N PRO A 86 22.30 -7.67 10.32
CA PRO A 86 21.65 -7.08 9.16
C PRO A 86 20.15 -6.92 9.39
N LYS A 87 19.57 -5.81 8.94
CA LYS A 87 18.13 -5.57 9.00
C LYS A 87 17.39 -6.41 7.97
N ASN A 88 16.29 -7.02 8.39
CA ASN A 88 15.31 -7.66 7.51
C ASN A 88 14.06 -6.80 7.45
N TYR A 89 13.97 -5.96 6.43
CA TYR A 89 12.87 -5.02 6.23
C TYR A 89 11.54 -5.69 5.84
N GLY A 90 11.57 -6.96 5.48
CA GLY A 90 10.39 -7.79 5.18
C GLY A 90 9.80 -8.49 6.40
N GLU A 91 10.36 -8.30 7.59
CA GLU A 91 9.94 -8.99 8.81
C GLU A 91 9.81 -8.05 10.01
N LEU A 92 8.75 -8.24 10.79
CA LEU A 92 8.49 -7.49 12.03
C LEU A 92 9.52 -7.86 13.10
N SER A 93 10.08 -6.86 13.77
CA SER A 93 11.08 -7.06 14.84
C SER A 93 10.50 -7.78 16.05
N ASP A 94 11.31 -8.66 16.62
CA ASP A 94 11.10 -9.33 17.91
C ASP A 94 12.33 -9.23 18.83
N ASP A 95 13.19 -8.26 18.56
CA ASP A 95 14.47 -8.06 19.20
C ASP A 95 14.36 -7.77 20.71
N THR A 96 13.25 -7.23 21.17
CA THR A 96 12.97 -6.99 22.59
C THR A 96 11.70 -7.69 23.04
N LYS A 97 11.51 -7.86 24.36
CA LYS A 97 10.29 -8.44 24.92
C LYS A 97 9.06 -7.67 24.45
N ALA A 98 9.08 -6.34 24.52
CA ALA A 98 7.96 -5.50 24.09
C ALA A 98 7.65 -5.67 22.60
N LEU A 99 8.66 -5.73 21.72
CA LEU A 99 8.46 -5.92 20.29
C LEU A 99 7.91 -7.33 19.98
N ARG A 100 8.33 -8.36 20.71
CA ARG A 100 7.74 -9.71 20.59
C ARG A 100 6.25 -9.71 20.94
N GLU A 101 5.87 -9.07 22.03
CA GLU A 101 4.47 -8.93 22.46
C GLU A 101 3.65 -8.17 21.42
N GLU A 102 4.16 -7.05 20.92
CA GLU A 102 3.52 -6.25 19.85
C GLU A 102 3.36 -7.06 18.55
N LYS A 103 4.41 -7.76 18.11
CA LYS A 103 4.36 -8.67 16.96
C LYS A 103 3.30 -9.76 17.15
N GLN A 104 3.23 -10.36 18.33
CA GLN A 104 2.25 -11.41 18.64
C GLN A 104 0.81 -10.89 18.59
N ILE A 105 0.54 -9.70 19.13
CA ILE A 105 -0.78 -9.06 19.06
C ILE A 105 -1.19 -8.87 17.59
N LEU A 106 -0.32 -8.27 16.79
CA LEU A 106 -0.59 -8.00 15.38
C LEU A 106 -0.78 -9.29 14.58
N MET A 107 0.11 -10.27 14.75
CA MET A 107 0.02 -11.53 14.02
C MET A 107 -1.20 -12.36 14.40
N ARG A 108 -1.62 -12.31 15.69
CA ARG A 108 -2.87 -12.95 16.14
C ARG A 108 -4.07 -12.32 15.44
N ALA A 109 -4.17 -11.01 15.40
CA ALA A 109 -5.24 -10.29 14.73
C ALA A 109 -5.30 -10.67 13.23
N LEU A 110 -4.16 -10.68 12.55
CA LEU A 110 -4.06 -11.03 11.14
C LEU A 110 -4.31 -12.53 10.84
N SER A 111 -4.27 -13.40 11.84
CA SER A 111 -4.57 -14.83 11.68
C SER A 111 -6.04 -15.19 11.85
N THR A 112 -6.87 -14.24 12.31
CA THR A 112 -8.32 -14.42 12.50
C THR A 112 -9.12 -13.90 11.30
N PRO A 113 -10.35 -14.40 11.05
CA PRO A 113 -11.23 -13.82 10.03
C PRO A 113 -11.53 -12.34 10.29
N PRO A 114 -11.67 -11.52 9.21
CA PRO A 114 -11.52 -11.87 7.79
C PRO A 114 -10.06 -11.95 7.32
N PHE A 115 -9.10 -11.45 8.10
CA PHE A 115 -7.70 -11.26 7.69
C PHE A 115 -6.93 -12.58 7.53
N GLY A 116 -7.34 -13.65 8.20
CA GLY A 116 -6.71 -14.97 8.08
C GLY A 116 -6.69 -15.54 6.65
N ASN A 117 -7.52 -14.98 5.76
CA ASN A 117 -7.55 -15.34 4.34
C ASN A 117 -6.54 -14.60 3.47
N TYR A 118 -5.73 -13.71 4.06
CA TYR A 118 -4.74 -12.91 3.33
C TYR A 118 -3.33 -13.41 3.58
N ARG A 119 -2.48 -13.25 2.57
CA ARG A 119 -1.02 -13.28 2.68
C ARG A 119 -0.53 -11.86 2.84
N VAL A 120 0.45 -11.63 3.71
CA VAL A 120 0.97 -10.31 4.03
C VAL A 120 2.42 -10.17 3.59
N TRP A 121 2.76 -9.07 2.93
CA TRP A 121 4.13 -8.61 2.68
C TRP A 121 4.37 -7.31 3.43
N TRP A 122 5.55 -7.19 3.99
CA TRP A 122 5.98 -6.03 4.76
C TRP A 122 7.13 -5.32 4.07
N SER A 123 7.13 -3.99 4.10
CA SER A 123 8.30 -3.16 3.84
C SER A 123 8.37 -2.15 4.99
N LEU A 124 9.36 -2.32 5.87
CA LEU A 124 9.40 -1.66 7.17
C LEU A 124 10.57 -0.70 7.27
N ALA A 125 10.47 0.27 8.19
CA ALA A 125 11.57 1.11 8.59
C ALA A 125 12.39 0.46 9.73
N GLU A 126 13.53 1.06 10.06
CA GLU A 126 14.37 0.62 11.19
C GLU A 126 13.74 0.92 12.55
N SER A 127 12.87 1.91 12.61
CA SER A 127 12.17 2.36 13.82
C SER A 127 10.65 2.29 13.67
N LYS A 128 9.90 2.66 14.71
CA LYS A 128 8.44 2.82 14.68
C LYS A 128 8.02 4.06 13.89
N TYR A 129 8.41 4.11 12.64
CA TYR A 129 8.15 5.19 11.69
C TYR A 129 7.81 4.61 10.32
N ALA A 130 6.97 5.29 9.53
CA ALA A 130 6.62 4.89 8.17
C ALA A 130 6.26 3.37 8.05
N GLY A 131 6.81 2.70 7.06
CA GLY A 131 6.52 1.29 6.76
C GLY A 131 5.21 1.08 6.02
N THR A 132 5.21 0.13 5.08
CA THR A 132 4.02 -0.28 4.32
C THR A 132 3.76 -1.76 4.47
N ALA A 133 2.51 -2.16 4.25
CA ALA A 133 2.12 -3.56 4.13
C ALA A 133 1.19 -3.76 2.93
N LEU A 134 1.24 -4.96 2.35
CA LEU A 134 0.32 -5.38 1.31
C LEU A 134 -0.29 -6.72 1.70
N LEU A 135 -1.61 -6.74 1.84
CA LEU A 135 -2.39 -7.93 2.12
C LEU A 135 -3.11 -8.36 0.84
N VAL A 136 -2.92 -9.59 0.40
CA VAL A 136 -3.57 -10.14 -0.80
C VAL A 136 -4.28 -11.42 -0.40
N LYS A 137 -5.57 -11.59 -0.76
CA LYS A 137 -6.29 -12.85 -0.55
C LYS A 137 -5.49 -14.02 -1.09
N LYS A 138 -5.45 -15.14 -0.37
CA LYS A 138 -4.64 -16.32 -0.71
C LYS A 138 -5.00 -16.98 -2.04
N CYS A 139 -6.22 -16.74 -2.53
CA CYS A 139 -6.65 -17.19 -3.87
C CYS A 139 -6.03 -16.40 -5.03
N PHE A 140 -5.42 -15.24 -4.75
CA PHE A 140 -4.67 -14.46 -5.71
C PHE A 140 -3.19 -14.53 -5.38
N LYS A 141 -2.35 -14.73 -6.39
CA LYS A 141 -0.91 -14.85 -6.19
C LYS A 141 -0.18 -13.89 -7.14
N PRO A 142 0.45 -12.82 -6.62
CA PRO A 142 1.35 -12.04 -7.45
C PRO A 142 2.54 -12.90 -7.89
N HIS A 143 2.99 -12.73 -9.13
CA HIS A 143 4.16 -13.43 -9.67
C HIS A 143 5.44 -13.01 -8.98
N LYS A 144 5.57 -11.69 -8.75
CA LYS A 144 6.71 -11.08 -8.05
C LYS A 144 6.25 -9.94 -7.16
N VAL A 145 7.01 -9.71 -6.09
CA VAL A 145 6.84 -8.58 -5.20
C VAL A 145 8.20 -7.91 -5.02
N TYR A 146 8.25 -6.60 -5.25
CA TYR A 146 9.43 -5.77 -5.08
C TYR A 146 9.19 -4.73 -4.00
N PHE A 147 10.24 -4.31 -3.34
CA PHE A 147 10.19 -3.39 -2.20
C PHE A 147 10.95 -2.10 -2.45
N ASN A 148 11.20 -1.81 -3.72
CA ASN A 148 11.88 -0.60 -4.19
C ASN A 148 11.29 -0.20 -5.55
N LEU A 149 11.38 1.09 -5.89
CA LEU A 149 11.02 1.58 -7.23
C LEU A 149 12.00 1.05 -8.30
N ASP A 150 13.27 0.88 -7.92
CA ASP A 150 14.23 0.17 -8.75
C ASP A 150 14.11 -1.35 -8.50
N LYS A 151 13.59 -2.06 -9.50
CA LYS A 151 13.42 -3.53 -9.45
C LYS A 151 14.73 -4.32 -9.34
N LEU A 152 15.86 -3.72 -9.68
CA LEU A 152 17.18 -4.33 -9.57
C LEU A 152 17.81 -4.11 -8.17
N ALA A 153 17.23 -3.21 -7.38
CA ALA A 153 17.73 -2.96 -6.04
C ALA A 153 17.50 -4.18 -5.12
N SER A 154 18.57 -4.64 -4.47
CA SER A 154 18.50 -5.73 -3.48
C SER A 154 17.93 -5.28 -2.13
N LYS A 155 17.85 -3.97 -1.89
CA LYS A 155 17.37 -3.38 -0.65
C LYS A 155 15.97 -2.81 -0.81
N HIS A 156 15.22 -2.82 0.29
CA HIS A 156 13.95 -2.10 0.36
C HIS A 156 14.17 -0.59 0.18
N GLU A 157 13.14 0.10 -0.31
CA GLU A 157 13.09 1.56 -0.30
C GLU A 157 13.31 2.06 1.13
N PRO A 158 14.09 3.12 1.34
CA PRO A 158 14.27 3.71 2.66
C PRO A 158 12.93 3.96 3.37
N ASP A 159 12.86 3.71 4.66
CA ASP A 159 11.66 3.81 5.50
C ASP A 159 10.52 2.84 5.10
N GLY A 160 10.78 1.86 4.24
CA GLY A 160 9.79 0.87 3.83
C GLY A 160 8.59 1.46 3.09
N ARG A 161 8.81 2.43 2.19
CA ARG A 161 7.77 3.23 1.54
C ARG A 161 7.15 2.61 0.30
N VAL A 162 7.62 1.47 -0.16
CA VAL A 162 7.24 0.87 -1.46
C VAL A 162 6.97 -0.61 -1.32
N ILE A 163 5.85 -1.06 -1.88
CA ILE A 163 5.60 -2.45 -2.25
C ILE A 163 5.00 -2.45 -3.66
N LEU A 164 5.67 -3.08 -4.62
CA LEU A 164 5.20 -3.27 -5.99
C LEU A 164 4.92 -4.77 -6.20
N ALA A 165 3.67 -5.13 -6.44
CA ALA A 165 3.24 -6.49 -6.76
C ALA A 165 2.90 -6.62 -8.25
N GLU A 166 3.46 -7.62 -8.92
CA GLU A 166 3.16 -7.93 -10.33
C GLU A 166 2.17 -9.09 -10.40
N PHE A 167 0.98 -8.81 -10.90
CA PHE A 167 -0.04 -9.81 -11.23
C PHE A 167 0.03 -10.20 -12.71
N GLU A 168 -0.85 -11.09 -13.16
CA GLU A 168 -0.85 -11.56 -14.56
C GLU A 168 -1.04 -10.39 -15.54
N THR A 169 -2.04 -9.56 -15.33
CA THR A 169 -2.44 -8.54 -16.32
C THR A 169 -2.17 -7.10 -15.86
N PHE A 170 -1.78 -6.85 -14.61
CA PHE A 170 -1.45 -5.52 -14.11
C PHE A 170 -0.36 -5.56 -13.05
N ARG A 171 0.15 -4.37 -12.71
CA ARG A 171 1.03 -4.13 -11.56
C ARG A 171 0.29 -3.28 -10.53
N LEU A 172 0.46 -3.61 -9.25
CA LEU A 172 -0.04 -2.81 -8.13
C LEU A 172 1.13 -2.20 -7.36
N LEU A 173 1.17 -0.88 -7.30
CA LEU A 173 2.15 -0.14 -6.52
C LEU A 173 1.47 0.48 -5.30
N ASN A 174 1.89 0.07 -4.11
CA ASN A 174 1.54 0.68 -2.83
C ASN A 174 2.69 1.58 -2.38
N THR A 175 2.41 2.86 -2.14
CA THR A 175 3.42 3.79 -1.63
C THR A 175 2.92 4.62 -0.45
N TYR A 176 3.89 4.96 0.42
CA TYR A 176 3.78 6.03 1.41
C TYR A 176 4.75 7.14 1.03
N SER A 177 4.26 8.17 0.33
CA SER A 177 5.10 9.27 -0.12
C SER A 177 5.61 10.13 1.05
N PRO A 178 6.85 10.61 1.02
CA PRO A 178 7.33 11.50 2.07
C PRO A 178 6.52 12.79 2.13
N ASN A 179 6.12 13.20 3.33
CA ASN A 179 5.56 14.53 3.53
C ASN A 179 6.62 15.60 3.19
N ASN A 180 6.18 16.70 2.57
CA ASN A 180 7.07 17.80 2.17
C ASN A 180 7.69 18.54 3.36
N GLY A 181 7.03 18.49 4.53
CA GLY A 181 7.43 19.29 5.68
C GLY A 181 7.16 20.78 5.50
N TRP A 182 7.51 21.56 6.51
CA TRP A 182 7.27 23.00 6.56
C TRP A 182 8.50 23.86 6.27
N LYS A 183 9.70 23.32 6.49
CA LYS A 183 10.96 24.06 6.46
C LYS A 183 11.96 23.39 5.53
N GLU A 184 12.71 24.21 4.83
CA GLU A 184 13.74 23.76 3.91
C GLU A 184 14.93 23.12 4.66
N GLU A 185 15.30 23.68 5.82
CA GLU A 185 16.43 23.21 6.62
C GLU A 185 16.29 21.76 7.13
N GLU A 186 15.06 21.25 7.20
CA GLU A 186 14.78 19.87 7.62
C GLU A 186 15.07 18.84 6.51
N ASN A 187 15.59 19.25 5.35
CA ASN A 187 15.77 18.42 4.16
C ASN A 187 14.49 17.74 3.64
N ALA A 188 13.34 18.09 4.19
CA ALA A 188 12.07 17.47 3.84
C ALA A 188 11.66 17.82 2.40
N PHE A 189 11.83 19.08 1.99
CA PHE A 189 11.58 19.52 0.61
C PHE A 189 12.45 18.79 -0.39
N GLN A 190 13.75 18.63 -0.11
CA GLN A 190 14.67 17.91 -0.99
C GLN A 190 14.32 16.42 -1.08
N ARG A 191 13.96 15.80 0.07
CA ARG A 191 13.53 14.39 0.11
C ARG A 191 12.28 14.18 -0.73
N ARG A 192 11.29 15.07 -0.62
CA ARG A 192 10.07 15.01 -1.40
C ARG A 192 10.34 15.22 -2.90
N ARG A 193 11.13 16.22 -3.29
CA ARG A 193 11.50 16.46 -4.70
C ARG A 193 12.26 15.28 -5.31
N LYS A 194 13.18 14.66 -4.56
CA LYS A 194 13.88 13.43 -4.99
C LYS A 194 12.91 12.27 -5.17
N TRP A 195 11.97 12.12 -4.26
CA TRP A 195 10.93 11.11 -4.35
C TRP A 195 10.08 11.30 -5.62
N ASP A 196 9.53 12.49 -5.83
CA ASP A 196 8.70 12.81 -6.99
C ASP A 196 9.45 12.54 -8.30
N LYS A 197 10.74 12.92 -8.38
CA LYS A 197 11.59 12.61 -9.53
C LYS A 197 11.74 11.11 -9.76
N ARG A 198 11.98 10.33 -8.72
CA ARG A 198 12.11 8.86 -8.84
C ARG A 198 10.79 8.19 -9.26
N ILE A 199 9.66 8.73 -8.84
CA ILE A 199 8.35 8.28 -9.32
C ILE A 199 8.22 8.53 -10.83
N VAL A 200 8.59 9.71 -11.33
CA VAL A 200 8.60 9.98 -12.78
C VAL A 200 9.52 9.01 -13.52
N GLU A 201 10.73 8.79 -13.02
CA GLU A 201 11.69 7.83 -13.60
C GLU A 201 11.12 6.40 -13.63
N PHE A 202 10.44 5.95 -12.56
CA PHE A 202 9.76 4.66 -12.50
C PHE A 202 8.62 4.55 -13.53
N LEU A 203 7.80 5.59 -13.66
CA LEU A 203 6.67 5.63 -14.59
C LEU A 203 7.13 5.68 -16.07
N SER A 204 8.29 6.30 -16.33
CA SER A 204 8.88 6.38 -17.67
C SER A 204 9.48 5.05 -18.16
N GLN A 205 9.65 4.06 -17.27
CA GLN A 205 10.12 2.74 -17.65
C GLN A 205 9.01 2.00 -18.39
N THR A 206 9.32 1.51 -19.58
CA THR A 206 8.38 0.71 -20.38
C THR A 206 7.92 -0.53 -19.61
N SER A 207 6.64 -0.78 -19.64
CA SER A 207 6.04 -1.99 -19.10
C SER A 207 4.82 -2.37 -19.93
N ASP A 208 4.72 -3.64 -20.28
CA ASP A 208 3.57 -4.19 -21.02
C ASP A 208 2.31 -4.27 -20.17
N LYS A 209 2.46 -4.17 -18.83
CA LYS A 209 1.34 -4.29 -17.89
C LYS A 209 0.93 -2.92 -17.36
N PRO A 210 -0.37 -2.59 -17.39
CA PRO A 210 -0.89 -1.37 -16.80
C PRO A 210 -0.63 -1.33 -15.29
N LEU A 211 -0.65 -0.12 -14.73
CA LEU A 211 -0.37 0.15 -13.34
C LEU A 211 -1.65 0.54 -12.60
N ILE A 212 -1.83 0.00 -11.40
CA ILE A 212 -2.67 0.53 -10.35
C ILE A 212 -1.71 1.06 -9.28
N TRP A 213 -1.69 2.37 -9.05
CA TRP A 213 -0.89 2.97 -8.00
C TRP A 213 -1.80 3.49 -6.90
N CYS A 214 -1.59 3.04 -5.68
CA CYS A 214 -2.37 3.44 -4.51
C CYS A 214 -1.48 3.83 -3.33
N GLY A 215 -2.07 4.49 -2.36
CA GLY A 215 -1.44 4.83 -1.10
C GLY A 215 -1.66 6.27 -0.68
N ASP A 216 -0.99 6.63 0.40
CA ASP A 216 -0.88 8.02 0.85
C ASP A 216 0.21 8.72 0.04
N LEU A 217 -0.22 9.57 -0.89
CA LEU A 217 0.67 10.31 -1.78
C LEU A 217 1.09 11.66 -1.19
N ASN A 218 0.54 12.02 -0.03
CA ASN A 218 0.88 13.26 0.69
C ASN A 218 0.79 14.52 -0.19
N VAL A 219 -0.21 14.57 -1.09
CA VAL A 219 -0.50 15.73 -1.93
C VAL A 219 -1.97 15.76 -2.32
N SER A 220 -2.61 16.92 -2.24
CA SER A 220 -3.89 17.21 -2.87
C SER A 220 -3.62 17.93 -4.20
N HIS A 221 -4.16 17.39 -5.30
CA HIS A 221 -3.82 17.87 -6.63
C HIS A 221 -4.42 19.23 -6.95
N GLU A 222 -5.72 19.39 -6.70
CA GLU A 222 -6.48 20.56 -7.08
C GLU A 222 -7.21 21.18 -5.88
N GLU A 223 -7.80 22.36 -6.06
CA GLU A 223 -8.54 23.04 -4.99
C GLU A 223 -9.76 22.26 -4.53
N ILE A 224 -10.40 21.54 -5.44
CA ILE A 224 -11.51 20.63 -5.13
C ILE A 224 -11.10 19.45 -4.19
N ASP A 225 -9.80 19.20 -4.05
CA ASP A 225 -9.25 18.13 -3.20
C ASP A 225 -8.99 18.55 -1.75
N VAL A 226 -9.36 19.77 -1.41
CA VAL A 226 -9.25 20.29 -0.05
C VAL A 226 -10.54 21.00 0.38
N SER A 227 -10.90 20.84 1.65
CA SER A 227 -12.14 21.44 2.17
C SER A 227 -12.12 22.96 2.29
N HIS A 228 -10.93 23.55 2.42
CA HIS A 228 -10.72 24.98 2.67
C HIS A 228 -9.48 25.47 1.91
N PRO A 229 -9.55 25.70 0.61
CA PRO A 229 -8.40 26.07 -0.23
C PRO A 229 -7.59 27.25 0.31
N ASP A 230 -8.24 28.37 0.66
CA ASP A 230 -7.55 29.55 1.17
C ASP A 230 -6.81 29.29 2.49
N PHE A 231 -7.40 28.48 3.39
CA PHE A 231 -6.76 28.12 4.63
C PHE A 231 -5.48 27.32 4.37
N PHE A 232 -5.52 26.34 3.49
CA PHE A 232 -4.37 25.49 3.18
C PHE A 232 -3.31 26.23 2.36
N ALA A 233 -3.71 27.09 1.41
CA ALA A 233 -2.78 27.88 0.60
C ALA A 233 -1.99 28.91 1.44
N THR A 234 -2.61 29.44 2.51
CA THR A 234 -1.98 30.47 3.36
C THR A 234 -1.41 29.93 4.68
N ALA A 235 -1.50 28.62 4.91
CA ALA A 235 -1.03 28.00 6.14
C ALA A 235 0.47 28.18 6.35
N LYS A 236 0.86 28.39 7.61
CA LYS A 236 2.26 28.60 8.03
C LYS A 236 2.53 27.87 9.34
N LEU A 237 3.74 27.36 9.49
CA LEU A 237 4.23 26.86 10.78
C LEU A 237 4.90 27.99 11.55
N ASN A 238 4.29 28.46 12.64
CA ASN A 238 4.85 29.50 13.50
C ASN A 238 5.30 30.75 12.74
N GLY A 239 4.55 31.14 11.70
CA GLY A 239 4.86 32.33 10.89
C GLY A 239 5.99 32.15 9.87
N TYR A 240 6.63 30.98 9.80
CA TYR A 240 7.67 30.70 8.82
C TYR A 240 7.14 30.82 7.38
N VAL A 241 7.92 31.49 6.53
CA VAL A 241 7.63 31.65 5.09
C VAL A 241 8.83 31.12 4.33
N PRO A 242 8.66 30.08 3.50
CA PRO A 242 9.73 29.57 2.65
C PRO A 242 10.27 30.66 1.72
N PRO A 243 11.56 30.64 1.38
CA PRO A 243 12.17 31.60 0.43
C PRO A 243 11.53 31.53 -0.96
N ASN A 244 11.17 30.34 -1.42
CA ASN A 244 10.44 30.16 -2.66
C ASN A 244 8.92 30.23 -2.39
N LYS A 245 8.23 31.16 -3.03
CA LYS A 245 6.78 31.36 -2.89
C LYS A 245 5.96 30.11 -3.31
N GLU A 246 6.47 29.36 -4.27
CA GLU A 246 5.82 28.11 -4.73
C GLU A 246 5.82 27.00 -3.68
N ASP A 247 6.64 27.11 -2.65
CA ASP A 247 6.69 26.18 -1.51
C ASP A 247 5.88 26.68 -0.30
N CYS A 248 5.15 27.81 -0.44
CA CYS A 248 4.27 28.31 0.62
C CYS A 248 2.96 27.52 0.68
N GLY A 249 2.41 27.37 1.90
CA GLY A 249 1.15 26.69 2.15
C GLY A 249 1.31 25.45 3.01
N GLN A 250 0.20 24.74 3.21
CA GLN A 250 0.17 23.46 3.91
C GLN A 250 1.00 22.44 3.14
N PRO A 251 1.91 21.66 3.78
CA PRO A 251 2.51 20.49 3.18
C PRO A 251 1.44 19.57 2.56
N GLY A 252 1.66 19.19 1.30
CA GLY A 252 0.67 18.47 0.50
C GLY A 252 -0.28 19.35 -0.33
N PHE A 253 -0.21 20.69 -0.17
CA PHE A 253 -1.04 21.63 -0.97
C PHE A 253 -0.27 22.86 -1.48
N THR A 254 1.06 22.82 -1.44
CA THR A 254 1.86 23.92 -2.00
C THR A 254 1.80 23.91 -3.54
N PRO A 255 1.88 25.07 -4.21
CA PRO A 255 1.89 25.13 -5.68
C PRO A 255 2.93 24.19 -6.30
N SER A 256 4.14 24.13 -5.73
CA SER A 256 5.22 23.29 -6.25
C SER A 256 4.92 21.79 -6.15
N GLU A 257 4.26 21.32 -5.08
CA GLU A 257 3.85 19.93 -4.95
C GLU A 257 2.76 19.58 -5.97
N ARG A 258 1.75 20.43 -6.08
CA ARG A 258 0.64 20.27 -7.04
C ARG A 258 1.15 20.21 -8.48
N ALA A 259 2.07 21.10 -8.85
CA ALA A 259 2.69 21.12 -10.19
C ALA A 259 3.48 19.84 -10.48
N ARG A 260 4.29 19.36 -9.51
CA ARG A 260 5.03 18.10 -9.67
C ARG A 260 4.09 16.89 -9.78
N PHE A 261 3.00 16.89 -8.99
CA PHE A 261 1.99 15.83 -9.08
C PHE A 261 1.29 15.82 -10.44
N GLY A 262 0.93 16.99 -10.97
CA GLY A 262 0.41 17.14 -12.34
C GLY A 262 1.37 16.59 -13.40
N THR A 263 2.68 16.83 -13.22
CA THR A 263 3.72 16.24 -14.10
C THR A 263 3.74 14.71 -13.98
N ILE A 264 3.68 14.16 -12.76
CA ILE A 264 3.63 12.71 -12.52
C ILE A 264 2.41 12.08 -13.22
N MET A 265 1.24 12.69 -13.08
CA MET A 265 0.00 12.23 -13.71
C MET A 265 0.11 12.19 -15.24
N LYS A 266 0.65 13.25 -15.82
CA LYS A 266 0.82 13.41 -17.26
C LYS A 266 1.86 12.40 -17.82
N GLU A 267 3.07 12.38 -17.25
CA GLU A 267 4.15 11.51 -17.73
C GLU A 267 3.81 10.02 -17.53
N GLY A 268 3.11 9.69 -16.45
CA GLY A 268 2.64 8.33 -16.17
C GLY A 268 1.39 7.93 -16.96
N ARG A 269 0.75 8.83 -17.68
CA ARG A 269 -0.56 8.63 -18.32
C ARG A 269 -1.55 8.00 -17.34
N LEU A 270 -1.66 8.62 -16.17
CA LEU A 270 -2.46 8.11 -15.07
C LEU A 270 -3.81 8.82 -14.98
N VAL A 271 -4.83 8.06 -14.64
CA VAL A 271 -6.19 8.54 -14.36
C VAL A 271 -6.41 8.47 -12.85
N ASP A 272 -6.81 9.56 -12.24
CA ASP A 272 -7.30 9.59 -10.86
C ASP A 272 -8.69 8.93 -10.84
N ALA A 273 -8.78 7.74 -10.31
CA ALA A 273 -10.01 6.94 -10.34
C ALA A 273 -11.17 7.62 -9.61
N TYR A 274 -10.89 8.33 -8.50
CA TYR A 274 -11.93 9.06 -7.78
C TYR A 274 -12.45 10.23 -8.59
N ARG A 275 -11.58 11.12 -9.11
CA ARG A 275 -11.97 12.28 -9.92
C ARG A 275 -12.52 11.90 -11.30
N TYR A 276 -12.18 10.74 -11.82
CA TYR A 276 -12.81 10.21 -13.03
C TYR A 276 -14.32 10.02 -12.84
N LEU A 277 -14.73 9.53 -11.68
CA LEU A 277 -16.14 9.27 -11.34
C LEU A 277 -16.84 10.48 -10.69
N HIS A 278 -16.12 11.23 -9.85
CA HIS A 278 -16.68 12.31 -9.01
C HIS A 278 -16.12 13.65 -9.43
N LYS A 279 -16.84 14.36 -10.31
CA LYS A 279 -16.40 15.66 -10.87
C LYS A 279 -16.72 16.83 -9.96
N GLU A 280 -17.76 16.69 -9.17
CA GLU A 280 -18.24 17.75 -8.28
C GLU A 280 -17.61 17.61 -6.87
N PRO A 281 -17.52 18.76 -6.13
CA PRO A 281 -17.09 18.72 -4.74
C PRO A 281 -18.04 17.90 -3.86
N ASP A 282 -17.50 17.03 -3.04
CA ASP A 282 -18.26 16.36 -1.99
C ASP A 282 -17.65 16.75 -0.63
N MET A 283 -18.33 17.69 0.04
CA MET A 283 -17.85 18.23 1.31
C MET A 283 -18.06 17.26 2.48
N GLU A 284 -18.83 16.20 2.32
CA GLU A 284 -19.07 15.19 3.35
C GLU A 284 -18.08 14.03 3.28
N SER A 285 -17.90 13.47 2.09
CA SER A 285 -17.15 12.22 1.88
C SER A 285 -16.00 12.33 0.86
N GLY A 286 -15.68 13.54 0.38
CA GLY A 286 -14.69 13.75 -0.69
C GLY A 286 -13.22 13.80 -0.24
N PHE A 287 -12.92 13.50 1.03
CA PHE A 287 -11.59 13.68 1.61
C PHE A 287 -11.14 12.43 2.35
N SER A 288 -9.88 12.09 2.19
CA SER A 288 -9.29 10.92 2.83
C SER A 288 -8.57 11.20 4.13
N TRP A 289 -8.13 12.44 4.34
CA TRP A 289 -7.45 12.88 5.56
C TRP A 289 -8.22 14.01 6.25
N SER A 290 -8.16 14.00 7.57
CA SER A 290 -8.70 15.07 8.40
C SER A 290 -7.66 15.56 9.39
N GLY A 291 -7.57 16.87 9.53
CA GLY A 291 -6.78 17.48 10.58
C GLY A 291 -7.32 17.16 11.99
N ASN A 292 -6.53 17.50 13.00
CA ASN A 292 -6.90 17.27 14.40
C ASN A 292 -8.32 17.78 14.66
N PRO A 293 -9.22 16.97 15.24
CA PRO A 293 -10.59 17.36 15.55
C PRO A 293 -10.70 18.53 16.57
N ILE A 294 -9.57 18.92 17.16
CA ILE A 294 -9.48 20.02 18.12
C ILE A 294 -8.56 21.12 17.54
N GLY A 295 -8.93 22.39 17.75
CA GLY A 295 -8.14 23.55 17.35
C GLY A 295 -8.33 23.99 15.90
N LYS A 296 -7.32 24.65 15.33
CA LYS A 296 -7.43 25.32 14.02
C LYS A 296 -7.67 24.39 12.83
N TYR A 297 -7.36 23.10 12.99
CA TYR A 297 -7.55 22.08 11.96
C TYR A 297 -8.89 21.34 12.04
N ARG A 298 -9.74 21.66 13.01
CA ARG A 298 -11.07 21.05 13.08
C ARG A 298 -11.87 21.30 11.80
N GLY A 299 -12.33 20.21 11.18
CA GLY A 299 -13.07 20.26 9.91
C GLY A 299 -12.23 20.61 8.69
N LYS A 300 -10.90 20.72 8.83
CA LYS A 300 -9.96 20.91 7.71
C LYS A 300 -9.56 19.55 7.16
N ARG A 301 -9.94 19.29 5.92
CA ARG A 301 -9.79 17.95 5.31
C ARG A 301 -9.10 18.06 3.94
N MET A 302 -8.36 17.01 3.60
CA MET A 302 -7.61 16.90 2.35
C MET A 302 -7.84 15.51 1.73
N ARG A 303 -7.82 15.42 0.42
CA ARG A 303 -7.73 14.16 -0.31
C ARG A 303 -6.27 13.94 -0.70
N ILE A 304 -5.59 13.04 -0.02
CA ILE A 304 -4.17 12.74 -0.19
C ILE A 304 -3.88 11.25 -0.37
N ASP A 305 -4.89 10.41 -0.21
CA ASP A 305 -4.85 8.98 -0.52
C ASP A 305 -5.56 8.72 -1.85
N TYR A 306 -4.94 7.92 -2.72
CA TYR A 306 -5.37 7.79 -4.11
C TYR A 306 -5.43 6.35 -4.58
N PHE A 307 -6.23 6.14 -5.63
CA PHE A 307 -6.03 5.16 -6.67
C PHE A 307 -5.82 5.86 -8.01
N LEU A 308 -4.60 5.76 -8.53
CA LEU A 308 -4.22 6.23 -9.85
C LEU A 308 -4.06 5.01 -10.75
N VAL A 309 -4.74 4.99 -11.88
CA VAL A 309 -4.68 3.83 -12.79
C VAL A 309 -4.17 4.25 -14.16
N SER A 310 -3.44 3.36 -14.83
CA SER A 310 -3.08 3.57 -16.23
C SER A 310 -4.32 3.76 -17.11
N GLU A 311 -4.24 4.58 -18.15
CA GLU A 311 -5.36 4.84 -19.07
C GLU A 311 -6.02 3.56 -19.61
N GLN A 312 -5.25 2.47 -19.79
CA GLN A 312 -5.77 1.17 -20.25
C GLN A 312 -6.79 0.56 -19.29
N LEU A 313 -6.79 0.95 -18.01
CA LEU A 313 -7.73 0.44 -17.01
C LEU A 313 -8.92 1.39 -16.78
N LYS A 314 -8.92 2.57 -17.41
CA LYS A 314 -9.92 3.61 -17.16
C LYS A 314 -11.36 3.11 -17.30
N ASP A 315 -11.66 2.41 -18.39
CA ASP A 315 -13.00 1.92 -18.69
C ASP A 315 -13.42 0.72 -17.83
N ARG A 316 -12.49 0.16 -17.04
CA ARG A 316 -12.77 -0.88 -16.05
C ARG A 316 -13.13 -0.31 -14.67
N ILE A 317 -13.00 1.00 -14.44
CA ILE A 317 -13.33 1.61 -13.15
C ILE A 317 -14.85 1.56 -12.93
N VAL A 318 -15.28 0.79 -11.95
CA VAL A 318 -16.69 0.66 -11.54
C VAL A 318 -17.01 1.59 -10.37
N SER A 319 -16.11 1.64 -9.39
CA SER A 319 -16.30 2.43 -8.16
C SER A 319 -14.96 2.85 -7.60
N CYS A 320 -14.89 4.08 -7.10
CA CYS A 320 -13.79 4.57 -6.25
C CYS A 320 -14.41 5.43 -5.16
N LYS A 321 -14.21 5.05 -3.88
CA LYS A 321 -14.89 5.69 -2.74
C LYS A 321 -13.95 5.91 -1.58
N MET A 322 -14.12 7.01 -0.87
CA MET A 322 -13.61 7.21 0.48
C MET A 322 -14.64 6.70 1.47
N HIS A 323 -14.20 5.99 2.50
CA HIS A 323 -15.08 5.36 3.49
C HIS A 323 -15.23 6.15 4.79
N GLY A 324 -14.63 7.36 4.82
CA GLY A 324 -14.75 8.29 5.93
C GLY A 324 -15.64 9.47 5.57
N ARG A 325 -16.32 10.02 6.59
CA ARG A 325 -17.19 11.19 6.41
C ARG A 325 -17.25 12.06 7.64
N GLY A 326 -17.69 13.27 7.41
CA GLY A 326 -18.02 14.23 8.44
C GLY A 326 -16.84 14.74 9.27
N ILE A 327 -17.14 15.61 10.19
CA ILE A 327 -16.17 16.21 11.12
C ILE A 327 -15.83 15.26 12.28
N GLU A 328 -16.76 14.37 12.62
CA GLU A 328 -16.62 13.40 13.71
C GLU A 328 -15.83 12.14 13.28
N LEU A 329 -15.27 12.12 12.07
CA LEU A 329 -14.38 11.08 11.54
C LEU A 329 -15.00 9.69 11.52
N GLU A 330 -16.29 9.60 11.18
CA GLU A 330 -16.93 8.31 10.97
C GLU A 330 -16.25 7.54 9.83
N GLY A 331 -15.91 6.26 10.06
CA GLY A 331 -15.22 5.43 9.08
C GLY A 331 -13.70 5.64 9.00
N PHE A 332 -13.10 6.41 9.90
CA PHE A 332 -11.65 6.60 9.97
C PHE A 332 -10.94 5.53 10.82
N TYR A 333 -11.70 4.76 11.60
CA TYR A 333 -11.18 3.65 12.41
C TYR A 333 -10.00 4.08 13.31
N GLY A 334 -10.13 5.26 13.95
CA GLY A 334 -9.13 5.82 14.85
C GLY A 334 -7.88 6.41 14.16
N SER A 335 -7.72 6.29 12.84
CA SER A 335 -6.69 7.01 12.08
C SER A 335 -7.14 8.44 11.79
N ASP A 336 -6.24 9.30 11.35
CA ASP A 336 -6.54 10.58 10.72
C ASP A 336 -6.77 10.45 9.19
N HIS A 337 -6.66 9.23 8.66
CA HIS A 337 -7.04 8.86 7.29
C HIS A 337 -8.16 7.83 7.30
N CYS A 338 -9.08 7.92 6.34
CA CYS A 338 -10.04 6.85 6.08
C CYS A 338 -9.57 5.91 4.97
N PRO A 339 -10.08 4.67 4.94
CA PRO A 339 -9.86 3.79 3.79
C PRO A 339 -10.43 4.38 2.51
N VAL A 340 -9.70 4.17 1.41
CA VAL A 340 -10.16 4.45 0.05
C VAL A 340 -10.26 3.12 -0.70
N SER A 341 -11.33 2.91 -1.45
CA SER A 341 -11.52 1.69 -2.23
C SER A 341 -11.55 1.96 -3.73
N LEU A 342 -11.14 0.95 -4.51
CA LEU A 342 -11.30 0.86 -5.96
C LEU A 342 -11.93 -0.47 -6.31
N GLU A 343 -12.95 -0.45 -7.17
CA GLU A 343 -13.50 -1.64 -7.80
C GLU A 343 -13.34 -1.54 -9.31
N LEU A 344 -12.79 -2.60 -9.91
CA LEU A 344 -12.66 -2.75 -11.36
C LEU A 344 -13.61 -3.83 -11.88
N SER A 345 -14.16 -3.66 -13.06
CA SER A 345 -14.83 -4.73 -13.77
C SER A 345 -13.85 -5.85 -14.13
N LYS A 346 -14.34 -7.07 -14.21
CA LYS A 346 -13.52 -8.19 -14.71
C LYS A 346 -13.03 -7.88 -16.13
N PRO A 347 -11.84 -8.39 -16.52
CA PRO A 347 -11.41 -8.33 -17.91
C PRO A 347 -12.50 -8.92 -18.80
N SER A 348 -12.82 -8.25 -19.91
CA SER A 348 -13.68 -8.85 -20.94
C SER A 348 -12.99 -10.11 -21.44
N SER A 349 -13.60 -11.28 -21.24
CA SER A 349 -13.21 -12.47 -21.98
C SER A 349 -13.37 -12.11 -23.45
N TYR A 350 -12.32 -12.23 -24.26
CA TYR A 350 -12.49 -12.23 -25.70
C TYR A 350 -13.48 -13.34 -26.02
N THR A 351 -14.73 -13.00 -26.30
CA THR A 351 -15.66 -13.89 -26.93
C THR A 351 -15.12 -14.16 -28.33
N GLU A 352 -14.57 -15.35 -28.54
CA GLU A 352 -14.44 -15.96 -29.86
C GLU A 352 -15.85 -16.21 -30.41
N GLU A 353 -16.51 -15.15 -30.85
CA GLU A 353 -17.70 -15.23 -31.69
C GLU A 353 -17.48 -14.30 -32.88
N ASN A 354 -16.73 -14.80 -33.88
CA ASN A 354 -16.86 -14.41 -35.28
C ASN A 354 -15.95 -15.27 -36.18
N GLN A 355 -16.21 -16.56 -36.20
CA GLN A 355 -15.86 -17.40 -37.35
C GLN A 355 -16.92 -18.49 -37.56
N VAL A 356 -18.14 -18.09 -37.92
CA VAL A 356 -19.06 -18.93 -38.69
C VAL A 356 -19.93 -17.98 -39.50
N SER A 357 -19.52 -17.73 -40.70
CA SER A 357 -20.39 -17.56 -41.90
C SER A 357 -19.55 -17.20 -43.08
N ASN A 358 -19.40 -18.15 -43.92
CA ASN A 358 -19.40 -18.31 -45.38
C ASN A 358 -18.25 -19.16 -45.88
#